data_816168b0dc6e4a94a2f805c0f5f9df93
#
_entry.id   816168b0dc6e4a94a2f805c0f5f9df93
#
_cell.length_a   1.000
_cell.length_b   1.000
_cell.length_c   1.000
_cell.angle_alpha   90.00
_cell.angle_beta   90.00
_cell.angle_gamma   90.00
#
_symmetry.space_group_name_H-M   'P 1'
#
loop_
_entity.id
_entity.type
_entity.pdbx_description
1 polymer ?
#
loop_
_entity_poly.entity_id
_entity_poly.type
_entity_poly.pdbx_seq_one_letter_code
_entity_poly.pdbx_strand_id
1 'polypeptide(L)'
;PVAIEPVEHDRAMAVVSHLPHVFANQLAVQGRPGSERLGAVAPSSRDATRVAGSNPPVWGEILATNHEAVLEAIHESIAGLQRAAEVIESADPEKIAAWQAEAAHERSALSEVETDAGATHQLRVLVPNRPGILAELALALGKAGVNITDMSLEPAPDMSSGAISLWVAGDGEADKAVDCISELGHPVTLVGEER
;
A
#
# COMPACT_ATOMS: atom_id res chain seq x y z
N PRO A 1 11.15 6.50 19.15
CA PRO A 1 11.40 5.06 19.22
C PRO A 1 10.75 4.49 20.49
N VAL A 2 9.97 3.44 20.33
CA VAL A 2 9.32 2.72 21.43
C VAL A 2 10.19 1.51 21.75
N ALA A 3 10.53 1.30 23.03
CA ALA A 3 11.19 0.07 23.47
C ALA A 3 10.13 -1.04 23.54
N ILE A 4 10.41 -2.16 22.89
CA ILE A 4 9.55 -3.34 22.87
C ILE A 4 10.37 -4.55 23.27
N GLU A 5 9.77 -5.49 23.98
CA GLU A 5 10.42 -6.76 24.33
C GLU A 5 10.69 -7.61 23.07
N PRO A 6 11.83 -8.34 23.00
CA PRO A 6 12.21 -9.07 21.78
C PRO A 6 11.13 -10.02 21.25
N VAL A 7 10.45 -10.74 22.13
CA VAL A 7 9.38 -11.67 21.73
C VAL A 7 8.17 -10.95 21.17
N GLU A 8 7.82 -9.80 21.73
CA GLU A 8 6.72 -8.96 21.22
C GLU A 8 7.09 -8.33 19.88
N HIS A 9 8.35 -7.89 19.72
CA HIS A 9 8.87 -7.42 18.44
C HIS A 9 8.75 -8.49 17.37
N ASP A 10 9.20 -9.71 17.66
CA ASP A 10 9.21 -10.81 16.68
C ASP A 10 7.78 -11.20 16.25
N ARG A 11 6.82 -11.21 17.18
CA ARG A 11 5.39 -11.41 16.87
C ARG A 11 4.82 -10.29 16.02
N ALA A 12 5.10 -9.04 16.37
CA ALA A 12 4.64 -7.90 15.57
C ALA A 12 5.22 -7.96 14.15
N MET A 13 6.53 -8.18 14.01
CA MET A 13 7.20 -8.30 12.71
C MET A 13 6.68 -9.49 11.89
N ALA A 14 6.29 -10.58 12.53
CA ALA A 14 5.69 -11.72 11.84
C ALA A 14 4.40 -11.31 11.10
N VAL A 15 3.57 -10.48 11.71
CA VAL A 15 2.28 -10.05 11.11
C VAL A 15 2.45 -8.88 10.14
N VAL A 16 3.20 -7.82 10.53
CA VAL A 16 3.24 -6.59 9.73
C VAL A 16 4.25 -6.62 8.59
N SER A 17 5.24 -7.51 8.64
CA SER A 17 6.32 -7.60 7.65
C SER A 17 6.43 -8.98 7.00
N HIS A 18 6.59 -10.05 7.78
CA HIS A 18 6.93 -11.37 7.23
C HIS A 18 5.74 -12.03 6.54
N LEU A 19 4.57 -12.01 7.14
CA LEU A 19 3.33 -12.56 6.57
C LEU A 19 2.95 -11.93 5.22
N PRO A 20 3.01 -10.60 5.03
CA PRO A 20 2.84 -9.97 3.71
C PRO A 20 3.75 -10.54 2.63
N HIS A 21 5.02 -10.84 2.93
CA HIS A 21 5.93 -11.49 1.98
C HIS A 21 5.53 -12.94 1.65
N VAL A 22 5.06 -13.69 2.65
CA VAL A 22 4.54 -15.05 2.43
C VAL A 22 3.32 -15.00 1.50
N PHE A 23 2.38 -14.08 1.72
CA PHE A 23 1.22 -13.88 0.86
C PHE A 23 1.61 -13.45 -0.55
N ALA A 24 2.50 -12.49 -0.68
CA ALA A 24 2.98 -12.03 -1.97
C ALA A 24 3.61 -13.17 -2.80
N ASN A 25 4.46 -14.00 -2.17
CA ASN A 25 5.07 -15.16 -2.80
C ASN A 25 4.01 -16.18 -3.25
N GLN A 26 3.05 -16.50 -2.39
CA GLN A 26 1.98 -17.44 -2.70
C GLN A 26 1.08 -16.93 -3.82
N LEU A 27 0.69 -15.65 -3.79
CA LEU A 27 -0.13 -15.02 -4.83
C LEU A 27 0.61 -14.96 -6.18
N ALA A 28 1.91 -14.71 -6.18
CA ALA A 28 2.70 -14.69 -7.41
C ALA A 28 2.71 -16.07 -8.08
N VAL A 29 2.92 -17.14 -7.30
CA VAL A 29 2.92 -18.53 -7.81
C VAL A 29 1.51 -18.91 -8.29
N GLN A 30 0.47 -18.62 -7.52
CA GLN A 30 -0.91 -18.99 -7.82
C GLN A 30 -1.48 -18.17 -8.99
N GLY A 31 -1.14 -16.89 -9.09
CA GLY A 31 -1.69 -15.97 -10.10
C GLY A 31 -1.05 -16.10 -11.48
N ARG A 32 0.18 -16.63 -11.57
CA ARG A 32 0.93 -16.73 -12.83
C ARG A 32 0.18 -17.47 -13.96
N PRO A 33 -0.39 -18.67 -13.76
CA PRO A 33 -1.09 -19.37 -14.85
C PRO A 33 -2.32 -18.62 -15.36
N GLY A 34 -3.03 -17.89 -14.48
CA GLY A 34 -4.17 -17.04 -14.85
C GLY A 34 -3.72 -15.85 -15.70
N SER A 35 -2.66 -15.16 -15.27
CA SER A 35 -2.08 -14.02 -16.00
C SER A 35 -1.55 -14.41 -17.39
N GLU A 36 -0.88 -15.56 -17.50
CA GLU A 36 -0.41 -16.09 -18.79
C GLU A 36 -1.58 -16.38 -19.74
N ARG A 37 -2.70 -16.91 -19.23
CA ARG A 37 -3.89 -17.21 -20.01
C ARG A 37 -4.63 -15.94 -20.46
N LEU A 38 -4.65 -14.90 -19.64
CA LEU A 38 -5.27 -13.62 -19.96
C LEU A 38 -4.38 -12.69 -20.80
N GLY A 39 -3.06 -12.97 -20.87
CA GLY A 39 -2.08 -12.07 -21.48
C GLY A 39 -1.91 -10.73 -20.75
N ALA A 40 -2.34 -10.65 -19.47
CA ALA A 40 -2.33 -9.43 -18.68
C ALA A 40 -2.20 -9.72 -17.18
N VAL A 41 -1.63 -8.77 -16.45
CA VAL A 41 -1.59 -8.76 -14.98
C VAL A 41 -2.50 -7.63 -14.48
N ALA A 42 -3.49 -7.98 -13.65
CA ALA A 42 -4.38 -6.99 -13.03
C ALA A 42 -3.59 -6.06 -12.09
N PRO A 43 -3.97 -4.77 -11.95
CA PRO A 43 -3.32 -3.83 -11.05
C PRO A 43 -3.23 -4.36 -9.61
N SER A 44 -4.32 -4.85 -9.05
CA SER A 44 -4.37 -5.44 -7.70
C SER A 44 -3.40 -6.61 -7.52
N SER A 45 -3.25 -7.46 -8.54
CA SER A 45 -2.27 -8.57 -8.51
C SER A 45 -0.84 -8.04 -8.50
N ARG A 46 -0.55 -7.00 -9.27
CA ARG A 46 0.78 -6.36 -9.33
C ARG A 46 1.15 -5.76 -7.98
N ASP A 47 0.22 -5.03 -7.36
CA ASP A 47 0.44 -4.39 -6.06
C ASP A 47 0.64 -5.44 -4.97
N ALA A 48 -0.24 -6.45 -4.89
CA ALA A 48 -0.17 -7.49 -3.88
C ALA A 48 1.06 -8.39 -3.99
N THR A 49 1.66 -8.53 -5.19
CA THR A 49 2.85 -9.35 -5.40
C THR A 49 4.16 -8.55 -5.46
N ARG A 50 4.12 -7.24 -5.26
CA ARG A 50 5.27 -6.34 -5.41
C ARG A 50 6.50 -6.80 -4.61
N VAL A 51 6.30 -7.28 -3.40
CA VAL A 51 7.38 -7.70 -2.51
C VAL A 51 7.88 -9.15 -2.76
N ALA A 52 7.22 -9.93 -3.60
CA ALA A 52 7.66 -11.29 -3.95
C ALA A 52 9.00 -11.33 -4.70
N GLY A 53 9.45 -10.21 -5.27
CA GLY A 53 10.77 -10.09 -5.92
C GLY A 53 11.93 -9.80 -4.97
N SER A 54 11.76 -9.88 -3.67
CA SER A 54 12.79 -9.62 -2.66
C SER A 54 13.90 -10.65 -2.67
N ASN A 55 15.09 -10.29 -2.13
CA ASN A 55 16.30 -11.12 -2.14
C ASN A 55 16.08 -12.46 -1.39
N PRO A 56 16.08 -13.63 -2.08
CA PRO A 56 15.73 -14.90 -1.46
C PRO A 56 16.67 -15.34 -0.32
N PRO A 57 18.02 -15.22 -0.41
CA PRO A 57 18.91 -15.54 0.71
C PRO A 57 18.59 -14.78 2.00
N VAL A 58 18.37 -13.47 1.89
CA VAL A 58 18.05 -12.62 3.04
C VAL A 58 16.71 -13.01 3.66
N TRP A 59 15.69 -13.23 2.85
CA TRP A 59 14.37 -13.63 3.32
C TRP A 59 14.33 -15.05 3.87
N GLY A 60 15.19 -15.94 3.36
CA GLY A 60 15.38 -17.27 3.92
C GLY A 60 15.87 -17.22 5.37
N GLU A 61 16.83 -16.36 5.67
CA GLU A 61 17.35 -16.16 7.04
C GLU A 61 16.31 -15.48 7.95
N ILE A 62 15.63 -14.45 7.47
CA ILE A 62 14.58 -13.75 8.24
C ILE A 62 13.47 -14.72 8.65
N LEU A 63 12.92 -15.48 7.72
CA LEU A 63 11.84 -16.41 7.99
C LEU A 63 12.29 -17.59 8.86
N ALA A 64 13.53 -18.07 8.70
CA ALA A 64 14.09 -19.13 9.54
C ALA A 64 14.31 -18.67 10.98
N THR A 65 14.79 -17.44 11.17
CA THR A 65 15.06 -16.88 12.51
C THR A 65 13.77 -16.64 13.29
N ASN A 66 12.70 -16.16 12.64
CA ASN A 66 11.40 -15.87 13.26
C ASN A 66 10.32 -16.91 12.93
N HIS A 67 10.72 -18.17 12.68
CA HIS A 67 9.81 -19.17 12.09
C HIS A 67 8.60 -19.50 12.99
N GLU A 68 8.74 -19.53 14.30
CA GLU A 68 7.65 -19.85 15.23
C GLU A 68 6.52 -18.81 15.15
N ALA A 69 6.85 -17.52 15.26
CA ALA A 69 5.86 -16.45 15.18
C ALA A 69 5.26 -16.34 13.77
N VAL A 70 6.05 -16.58 12.72
CA VAL A 70 5.56 -16.59 11.33
C VAL A 70 4.59 -17.75 11.10
N LEU A 71 4.85 -18.95 11.64
CA LEU A 71 3.93 -20.09 11.56
C LEU A 71 2.61 -19.82 12.29
N GLU A 72 2.66 -19.20 13.47
CA GLU A 72 1.47 -18.78 14.22
C GLU A 72 0.61 -17.82 13.36
N ALA A 73 1.22 -16.78 12.80
CA ALA A 73 0.54 -15.81 11.91
C ALA A 73 -0.04 -16.47 10.64
N ILE A 74 0.66 -17.43 10.06
CA ILE A 74 0.15 -18.21 8.91
C ILE A 74 -1.07 -19.02 9.31
N HIS A 75 -1.06 -19.72 10.45
CA HIS A 75 -2.21 -20.51 10.90
C HIS A 75 -3.45 -19.65 11.18
N GLU A 76 -3.27 -18.48 11.79
CA GLU A 76 -4.35 -17.50 11.96
C GLU A 76 -4.91 -17.03 10.62
N SER A 77 -4.05 -16.78 9.64
CA SER A 77 -4.46 -16.38 8.30
C SER A 77 -5.21 -17.49 7.55
N ILE A 78 -4.80 -18.75 7.72
CA ILE A 78 -5.54 -19.89 7.16
C ILE A 78 -6.96 -19.94 7.73
N ALA A 79 -7.13 -19.77 9.04
CA ALA A 79 -8.44 -19.71 9.66
C ALA A 79 -9.26 -18.50 9.16
N GLY A 80 -8.62 -17.34 8.94
CA GLY A 80 -9.24 -16.17 8.34
C GLY A 80 -9.73 -16.41 6.91
N LEU A 81 -8.90 -17.04 6.07
CA LEU A 81 -9.25 -17.40 4.69
C LEU A 81 -10.37 -18.45 4.63
N GLN A 82 -10.44 -19.38 5.57
CA GLN A 82 -11.54 -20.33 5.68
C GLN A 82 -12.87 -19.62 5.96
N ARG A 83 -12.90 -18.67 6.90
CA ARG A 83 -14.09 -17.83 7.15
C ARG A 83 -14.48 -17.00 5.94
N ALA A 84 -13.50 -16.41 5.24
CA ALA A 84 -13.76 -15.70 3.99
C ALA A 84 -14.38 -16.60 2.91
N ALA A 85 -13.91 -17.85 2.79
CA ALA A 85 -14.47 -18.84 1.86
C ALA A 85 -15.94 -19.13 2.19
N GLU A 86 -16.30 -19.34 3.47
CA GLU A 86 -17.69 -19.55 3.92
C GLU A 86 -18.60 -18.35 3.56
N VAL A 87 -18.12 -17.13 3.76
CA VAL A 87 -18.86 -15.91 3.39
C VAL A 87 -19.09 -15.86 1.88
N ILE A 88 -18.05 -16.14 1.08
CA ILE A 88 -18.14 -16.13 -0.40
C ILE A 88 -19.03 -17.27 -0.91
N GLU A 89 -18.96 -18.46 -0.30
CA GLU A 89 -19.79 -19.62 -0.64
C GLU A 89 -21.28 -19.32 -0.46
N SER A 90 -21.64 -18.46 0.49
CA SER A 90 -23.03 -18.04 0.68
C SER A 90 -23.64 -17.35 -0.56
N ALA A 91 -22.82 -16.81 -1.45
CA ALA A 91 -23.19 -15.99 -2.62
C ALA A 91 -24.17 -14.85 -2.27
N ASP A 92 -24.19 -14.42 -1.01
CA ASP A 92 -25.03 -13.34 -0.48
C ASP A 92 -24.28 -12.00 -0.56
N PRO A 93 -24.71 -11.06 -1.44
CA PRO A 93 -24.01 -9.81 -1.63
C PRO A 93 -23.93 -8.94 -0.35
N GLU A 94 -24.95 -9.01 0.53
CA GLU A 94 -24.99 -8.23 1.76
C GLU A 94 -23.94 -8.72 2.76
N LYS A 95 -23.81 -10.04 2.92
CA LYS A 95 -22.79 -10.64 3.78
C LYS A 95 -21.37 -10.38 3.26
N ILE A 96 -21.18 -10.50 1.95
CA ILE A 96 -19.89 -10.21 1.32
C ILE A 96 -19.52 -8.73 1.49
N ALA A 97 -20.48 -7.83 1.32
CA ALA A 97 -20.27 -6.40 1.52
C ALA A 97 -19.94 -6.07 2.98
N ALA A 98 -20.61 -6.68 3.95
CA ALA A 98 -20.33 -6.50 5.37
C ALA A 98 -18.89 -6.95 5.74
N TRP A 99 -18.48 -8.11 5.24
CA TRP A 99 -17.11 -8.60 5.41
C TRP A 99 -16.07 -7.66 4.79
N GLN A 100 -16.33 -7.12 3.60
CA GLN A 100 -15.45 -6.13 2.96
C GLN A 100 -15.40 -4.80 3.74
N ALA A 101 -16.52 -4.37 4.33
CA ALA A 101 -16.58 -3.14 5.12
C ALA A 101 -15.74 -3.23 6.41
N GLU A 102 -15.69 -4.41 7.05
CA GLU A 102 -14.80 -4.67 8.19
C GLU A 102 -13.33 -4.42 7.81
N ALA A 103 -12.89 -5.01 6.69
CA ALA A 103 -11.51 -4.83 6.22
C ALA A 103 -11.21 -3.37 5.83
N ALA A 104 -12.19 -2.66 5.26
CA ALA A 104 -12.03 -1.23 4.93
C ALA A 104 -11.90 -0.36 6.19
N HIS A 105 -12.64 -0.69 7.26
CA HIS A 105 -12.51 -0.03 8.56
C HIS A 105 -11.11 -0.20 9.15
N GLU A 106 -10.61 -1.45 9.20
CA GLU A 106 -9.27 -1.76 9.71
C GLU A 106 -8.18 -1.07 8.87
N ARG A 107 -8.36 -0.98 7.54
CA ARG A 107 -7.42 -0.27 6.66
C ARG A 107 -7.34 1.22 6.99
N SER A 108 -8.47 1.85 7.35
CA SER A 108 -8.50 3.26 7.78
C SER A 108 -7.75 3.44 9.10
N ALA A 109 -7.96 2.55 10.07
CA ALA A 109 -7.25 2.57 11.35
C ALA A 109 -5.72 2.38 11.19
N LEU A 110 -5.27 1.54 10.25
CA LEU A 110 -3.84 1.40 9.94
C LEU A 110 -3.24 2.71 9.41
N SER A 111 -3.99 3.47 8.62
CA SER A 111 -3.53 4.77 8.12
C SER A 111 -3.41 5.82 9.24
N GLU A 112 -4.25 5.74 10.27
CA GLU A 112 -4.15 6.60 11.45
C GLU A 112 -2.88 6.32 12.27
N VAL A 113 -2.48 5.06 12.40
CA VAL A 113 -1.21 4.68 13.05
C VAL A 113 0.00 5.22 12.29
N GLU A 114 -0.03 5.22 10.95
CA GLU A 114 1.02 5.84 10.13
C GLU A 114 1.10 7.35 10.34
N THR A 115 -0.05 8.01 10.54
CA THR A 115 -0.14 9.47 10.74
C THR A 115 0.42 9.90 12.11
N ASP A 116 0.25 9.09 13.16
CA ASP A 116 0.80 9.34 14.50
C ASP A 116 2.34 9.22 14.56
N ALA A 117 2.96 8.53 13.62
CA ALA A 117 4.42 8.41 13.51
C ALA A 117 5.12 9.66 12.91
N GLY A 118 4.36 10.66 12.52
CA GLY A 118 4.74 11.95 11.95
C GLY A 118 3.75 12.28 10.85
N ALA A 119 2.90 13.30 11.05
CA ALA A 119 1.80 13.63 10.16
C ALA A 119 2.22 13.56 8.68
N THR A 120 1.75 12.52 8.01
CA THR A 120 2.00 12.33 6.57
C THR A 120 0.68 12.61 5.84
N HIS A 121 0.72 13.57 4.94
CA HIS A 121 -0.46 13.98 4.18
C HIS A 121 -0.40 13.43 2.77
N GLN A 122 -1.50 12.85 2.33
CA GLN A 122 -1.63 12.36 0.96
C GLN A 122 -2.26 13.44 0.07
N LEU A 123 -1.57 13.80 -1.00
CA LEU A 123 -2.08 14.65 -2.05
C LEU A 123 -2.36 13.84 -3.31
N ARG A 124 -3.46 14.12 -3.98
CA ARG A 124 -3.79 13.56 -5.29
C ARG A 124 -3.67 14.64 -6.35
N VAL A 125 -2.78 14.44 -7.32
CA VAL A 125 -2.45 15.39 -8.38
C VAL A 125 -2.86 14.81 -9.73
N LEU A 126 -3.65 15.54 -10.50
CA LEU A 126 -3.99 15.16 -11.87
C LEU A 126 -2.97 15.75 -12.83
N VAL A 127 -2.34 14.90 -13.63
CA VAL A 127 -1.26 15.28 -14.55
C VAL A 127 -1.44 14.72 -15.95
N PRO A 128 -0.93 15.40 -17.00
CA PRO A 128 -0.80 14.78 -18.31
C PRO A 128 0.25 13.65 -18.26
N ASN A 129 -0.02 12.54 -18.94
CA ASN A 129 0.92 11.44 -19.04
C ASN A 129 2.01 11.77 -20.08
N ARG A 130 3.06 12.43 -19.64
CA ARG A 130 4.21 12.82 -20.48
C ARG A 130 5.54 12.57 -19.80
N PRO A 131 6.61 12.30 -20.55
CA PRO A 131 7.94 12.17 -19.99
C PRO A 131 8.33 13.42 -19.17
N GLY A 132 8.92 13.20 -18.00
CA GLY A 132 9.44 14.23 -17.14
C GLY A 132 8.45 14.82 -16.12
N ILE A 133 7.16 14.47 -16.16
CA ILE A 133 6.16 15.02 -15.25
C ILE A 133 6.48 14.75 -13.77
N LEU A 134 6.92 13.53 -13.44
CA LEU A 134 7.34 13.16 -12.08
C LEU A 134 8.56 13.97 -11.63
N ALA A 135 9.53 14.15 -12.54
CA ALA A 135 10.72 14.94 -12.24
C ALA A 135 10.39 16.42 -12.01
N GLU A 136 9.47 16.99 -12.78
CA GLU A 136 9.00 18.36 -12.64
C GLU A 136 8.39 18.60 -11.26
N LEU A 137 7.46 17.72 -10.83
CA LEU A 137 6.84 17.80 -9.51
C LEU A 137 7.86 17.62 -8.37
N ALA A 138 8.69 16.58 -8.46
CA ALA A 138 9.66 16.27 -7.42
C ALA A 138 10.69 17.39 -7.26
N LEU A 139 11.16 18.00 -8.35
CA LEU A 139 12.11 19.13 -8.31
C LEU A 139 11.46 20.39 -7.74
N ALA A 140 10.20 20.67 -8.09
CA ALA A 140 9.49 21.85 -7.59
C ALA A 140 9.25 21.73 -6.08
N LEU A 141 8.74 20.58 -5.62
CA LEU A 141 8.51 20.30 -4.22
C LEU A 141 9.81 20.30 -3.41
N GLY A 142 10.88 19.69 -3.92
CA GLY A 142 12.18 19.70 -3.29
C GLY A 142 12.77 21.13 -3.16
N LYS A 143 12.59 22.01 -4.15
CA LYS A 143 12.97 23.44 -4.07
C LYS A 143 12.15 24.22 -3.05
N ALA A 144 10.88 23.87 -2.88
CA ALA A 144 10.01 24.44 -1.84
C ALA A 144 10.30 23.90 -0.42
N GLY A 145 11.24 22.95 -0.29
CA GLY A 145 11.62 22.33 0.98
C GLY A 145 10.64 21.27 1.46
N VAL A 146 9.75 20.78 0.58
CA VAL A 146 8.78 19.75 0.90
C VAL A 146 9.44 18.38 0.81
N ASN A 147 9.33 17.58 1.89
CA ASN A 147 9.84 16.22 1.94
C ASN A 147 8.78 15.23 1.44
N ILE A 148 9.03 14.61 0.29
CA ILE A 148 8.19 13.54 -0.26
C ILE A 148 8.61 12.22 0.41
N THR A 149 7.69 11.57 1.11
CA THR A 149 7.92 10.29 1.77
C THR A 149 7.59 9.09 0.87
N ASP A 150 6.58 9.24 -0.01
CA ASP A 150 6.23 8.23 -1.00
C ASP A 150 5.56 8.87 -2.23
N MET A 151 5.57 8.15 -3.36
CA MET A 151 4.97 8.60 -4.61
C MET A 151 4.49 7.41 -5.45
N SER A 152 3.25 7.46 -5.93
CA SER A 152 2.74 6.49 -6.90
C SER A 152 2.06 7.18 -8.08
N LEU A 153 2.14 6.56 -9.27
CA LEU A 153 1.50 7.04 -10.49
C LEU A 153 0.50 6.00 -10.99
N GLU A 154 -0.74 6.43 -11.16
CA GLU A 154 -1.84 5.65 -11.74
C GLU A 154 -2.21 6.25 -13.11
N PRO A 155 -1.75 5.67 -14.23
CA PRO A 155 -2.13 6.14 -15.55
C PRO A 155 -3.62 5.93 -15.80
N ALA A 156 -4.27 6.89 -16.47
CA ALA A 156 -5.63 6.70 -16.96
C ALA A 156 -5.69 5.61 -18.03
N PRO A 157 -6.84 4.93 -18.22
CA PRO A 157 -6.96 3.84 -19.20
C PRO A 157 -6.59 4.23 -20.64
N ASP A 158 -6.78 5.49 -21.00
CA ASP A 158 -6.44 6.04 -22.32
C ASP A 158 -4.98 6.48 -22.45
N MET A 159 -4.19 6.35 -21.37
CA MET A 159 -2.79 6.75 -21.30
C MET A 159 -2.51 8.24 -21.60
N SER A 160 -3.53 9.09 -21.70
CA SER A 160 -3.37 10.53 -21.99
C SER A 160 -3.06 11.36 -20.75
N SER A 161 -3.51 10.90 -19.60
CA SER A 161 -3.35 11.51 -18.28
C SER A 161 -3.05 10.48 -17.22
N GLY A 162 -2.90 10.92 -15.96
CA GLY A 162 -2.76 10.06 -14.80
C GLY A 162 -3.05 10.82 -13.52
N ALA A 163 -3.20 10.08 -12.43
CA ALA A 163 -3.21 10.61 -11.08
C ALA A 163 -1.89 10.24 -10.40
N ILE A 164 -1.24 11.22 -9.77
CA ILE A 164 -0.09 10.99 -8.90
C ILE A 164 -0.59 11.11 -7.47
N SER A 165 -0.38 10.09 -6.67
CA SER A 165 -0.51 10.16 -5.22
C SER A 165 0.86 10.48 -4.63
N LEU A 166 0.93 11.56 -3.85
CA LEU A 166 2.14 12.04 -3.17
C LEU A 166 1.89 12.00 -1.67
N TRP A 167 2.82 11.49 -0.90
CA TRP A 167 2.81 11.59 0.55
C TRP A 167 3.91 12.54 0.99
N VAL A 168 3.53 13.53 1.78
CA VAL A 168 4.43 14.55 2.32
C VAL A 168 4.38 14.57 3.84
N ALA A 169 5.51 14.80 4.50
CA ALA A 169 5.61 14.79 5.96
C ALA A 169 5.41 16.20 6.53
N GLY A 170 4.47 16.35 7.49
CA GLY A 170 4.23 17.57 8.27
C GLY A 170 3.12 18.47 7.73
N ASP A 171 2.27 18.99 8.64
CA ASP A 171 1.08 19.78 8.31
C ASP A 171 1.40 21.04 7.49
N GLY A 172 2.44 21.78 7.87
CA GLY A 172 2.86 22.98 7.14
C GLY A 172 3.51 22.70 5.77
N GLU A 173 3.91 21.45 5.49
CA GLU A 173 4.46 21.04 4.20
C GLU A 173 3.38 20.62 3.21
N ALA A 174 2.25 20.12 3.71
CA ALA A 174 1.11 19.78 2.87
C ALA A 174 0.53 21.02 2.18
N ASP A 175 0.32 22.11 2.93
CA ASP A 175 -0.17 23.37 2.35
C ASP A 175 0.81 23.93 1.31
N LYS A 176 2.11 23.95 1.62
CA LYS A 176 3.15 24.37 0.67
C LYS A 176 3.18 23.49 -0.59
N ALA A 177 2.94 22.18 -0.42
CA ALA A 177 2.90 21.25 -1.56
C ALA A 177 1.69 21.55 -2.45
N VAL A 178 0.51 21.81 -1.86
CA VAL A 178 -0.71 22.20 -2.59
C VAL A 178 -0.47 23.48 -3.38
N ASP A 179 0.08 24.51 -2.74
CA ASP A 179 0.37 25.78 -3.40
C ASP A 179 1.37 25.61 -4.55
N CYS A 180 2.48 24.93 -4.30
CA CYS A 180 3.53 24.68 -5.30
C CYS A 180 3.00 23.91 -6.52
N ILE A 181 2.19 22.87 -6.30
CA ILE A 181 1.62 22.06 -7.39
C ILE A 181 0.57 22.86 -8.17
N SER A 182 -0.24 23.68 -7.47
CA SER A 182 -1.22 24.56 -8.09
C SER A 182 -0.57 25.63 -8.97
N GLU A 183 0.56 26.20 -8.52
CA GLU A 183 1.36 27.16 -9.30
C GLU A 183 1.93 26.54 -10.59
N LEU A 184 2.22 25.25 -10.60
CA LEU A 184 2.61 24.51 -11.81
C LEU A 184 1.43 24.24 -12.76
N GLY A 185 0.20 24.60 -12.36
CA GLY A 185 -1.01 24.43 -13.15
C GLY A 185 -1.61 23.04 -13.09
N HIS A 186 -1.26 22.22 -12.10
CA HIS A 186 -1.82 20.89 -11.92
C HIS A 186 -2.93 20.91 -10.85
N PRO A 187 -4.13 20.34 -11.14
CA PRO A 187 -5.16 20.14 -10.13
C PRO A 187 -4.63 19.22 -9.03
N VAL A 188 -4.76 19.66 -7.78
CA VAL A 188 -4.32 18.93 -6.59
C VAL A 188 -5.40 18.95 -5.52
N THR A 189 -5.58 17.84 -4.81
CA THR A 189 -6.49 17.71 -3.67
C THR A 189 -5.78 17.00 -2.53
N LEU A 190 -6.00 17.49 -1.30
CA LEU A 190 -5.59 16.79 -0.09
C LEU A 190 -6.59 15.66 0.21
N VAL A 191 -6.10 14.44 0.36
CA VAL A 191 -6.93 13.27 0.63
C VAL A 191 -7.15 13.17 2.14
N GLY A 192 -8.44 13.20 2.57
CA GLY A 192 -8.80 13.10 3.99
C GLY A 192 -9.50 14.33 4.58
N GLU A 193 -9.53 15.46 3.89
CA GLU A 193 -10.43 16.58 4.22
C GLU A 193 -11.70 16.48 3.35
N GLU A 194 -12.70 15.71 3.78
CA GLU A 194 -14.07 15.93 3.33
C GLU A 194 -14.59 17.21 3.99
N ARG A 195 -14.80 18.26 3.17
CA ARG A 195 -15.58 19.44 3.55
C ARG A 195 -17.07 19.19 3.38
#